data_10d08252efa33f68185d59fa7bb7fe91
#
_entry.id   10d08252efa33f68185d59fa7bb7fe91
#
_cell.length_a   1.000
_cell.length_b   1.000
_cell.length_c   1.000
_cell.angle_alpha   90.00
_cell.angle_beta   90.00
_cell.angle_gamma   90.00
#
_symmetry.space_group_name_H-M   'P 1'
#
loop_
_entity.id
_entity.type
_entity.pdbx_description
1 polymer ?
#
loop_
_entity_poly.entity_id
_entity_poly.type
_entity_poly.pdbx_seq_one_letter_code
_entity_poly.pdbx_strand_id
1 'polypeptide(L)'
;SRGLGDVYKRQTLFNIAVDPAYQRRGLGRVLLEHVIDEVEKLGVVTLWLEVRASNVAAIALYESVGFNEATIRRNYYPTTDGREDAIIMALPISM
;
A
#
# COMPACT_ATOMS: atom_id res chain seq x y z
N SER A 1 -16.85 9.72 -16.89
CA SER A 1 -16.95 8.96 -18.12
C SER A 1 -16.42 7.55 -17.91
N ARG A 2 -16.76 6.70 -18.82
CA ARG A 2 -16.42 5.30 -18.73
C ARG A 2 -14.91 5.05 -18.86
N GLY A 3 -14.27 5.72 -19.79
CA GLY A 3 -12.83 5.58 -19.97
C GLY A 3 -12.04 6.03 -18.77
N LEU A 4 -12.49 7.10 -18.12
CA LEU A 4 -11.85 7.61 -16.94
C LEU A 4 -11.98 6.62 -15.78
N GLY A 5 -13.13 5.99 -15.63
CA GLY A 5 -13.34 4.97 -14.62
C GLY A 5 -12.43 3.76 -14.82
N ASP A 6 -12.23 3.34 -16.06
CA ASP A 6 -11.34 2.23 -16.36
C ASP A 6 -9.90 2.55 -16.02
N VAL A 7 -9.46 3.78 -16.28
CA VAL A 7 -8.11 4.22 -15.93
C VAL A 7 -7.91 4.17 -14.42
N TYR A 8 -8.88 4.65 -13.64
CA TYR A 8 -8.78 4.61 -12.19
C TYR A 8 -8.79 3.18 -11.65
N LYS A 9 -9.52 2.27 -12.28
CA LYS A 9 -9.51 0.88 -11.85
C LYS A 9 -8.16 0.21 -12.06
N ARG A 10 -7.41 0.63 -13.08
CA ARG A 10 -6.11 0.04 -13.38
C ARG A 10 -5.01 0.52 -12.44
N GLN A 11 -5.14 1.73 -11.94
CA GLN A 11 -4.13 2.33 -11.05
C GLN A 11 -4.85 2.91 -9.85
N THR A 12 -4.84 2.17 -8.76
CA THR A 12 -5.54 2.58 -7.56
C THR A 12 -4.54 2.72 -6.42
N LEU A 13 -4.53 3.90 -5.80
CA LEU A 13 -3.73 4.16 -4.62
C LEU A 13 -4.61 3.99 -3.40
N PHE A 14 -4.20 3.12 -2.50
CA PHE A 14 -4.86 2.91 -1.22
C PHE A 14 -3.96 3.38 -0.10
N ASN A 15 -4.54 4.03 0.88
CA ASN A 15 -3.86 4.40 2.11
C ASN A 15 -4.21 3.33 3.15
N ILE A 16 -3.50 2.23 3.09
CA ILE A 16 -3.78 1.08 3.94
C ILE A 16 -3.05 1.25 5.26
N ALA A 17 -3.79 1.18 6.35
CA ALA A 17 -3.23 1.19 7.70
C ALA A 17 -3.74 -0.03 8.44
N VAL A 18 -2.82 -0.78 9.05
CA VAL A 18 -3.16 -1.95 9.84
C VAL A 18 -2.71 -1.70 11.27
N ASP A 19 -3.62 -1.90 12.21
CA ASP A 19 -3.33 -1.72 13.62
C ASP A 19 -2.14 -2.61 14.02
N PRO A 20 -1.15 -2.07 14.74
CA PRO A 20 0.03 -2.84 15.14
C PRO A 20 -0.28 -4.13 15.91
N ALA A 21 -1.38 -4.15 16.66
CA ALA A 21 -1.79 -5.36 17.37
C ALA A 21 -2.14 -6.49 16.42
N TYR A 22 -2.79 -6.16 15.30
CA TYR A 22 -3.12 -7.14 14.29
C TYR A 22 -1.90 -7.59 13.51
N GLN A 23 -0.98 -6.68 13.25
CA GLN A 23 0.28 -7.02 12.57
C GLN A 23 1.05 -8.09 13.35
N ARG A 24 1.12 -7.94 14.67
CA ARG A 24 1.84 -8.87 15.54
C ARG A 24 1.25 -10.27 15.53
N ARG A 25 -0.05 -10.39 15.24
CA ARG A 25 -0.75 -11.67 15.23
C ARG A 25 -0.87 -12.28 13.85
N GLY A 26 -0.28 -11.64 12.85
CA GLY A 26 -0.41 -12.07 11.47
C GLY A 26 -1.74 -11.71 10.84
N LEU A 27 -2.63 -11.05 11.56
CA LEU A 27 -3.94 -10.68 11.03
C LEU A 27 -3.84 -9.58 9.98
N GLY A 28 -2.82 -8.72 10.09
CA GLY A 28 -2.58 -7.69 9.09
C GLY A 28 -2.32 -8.29 7.72
N ARG A 29 -1.53 -9.36 7.67
CA ARG A 29 -1.25 -10.05 6.41
C ARG A 29 -2.50 -10.69 5.83
N VAL A 30 -3.30 -11.36 6.66
CA VAL A 30 -4.55 -11.98 6.20
C VAL A 30 -5.50 -10.93 5.64
N LEU A 31 -5.65 -9.82 6.34
CA LEU A 31 -6.51 -8.73 5.91
C LEU A 31 -6.02 -8.15 4.58
N LEU A 32 -4.73 -7.92 4.47
CA LEU A 32 -4.14 -7.35 3.26
C LEU A 32 -4.31 -8.29 2.06
N GLU A 33 -4.11 -9.59 2.26
CA GLU A 33 -4.32 -10.57 1.20
C GLU A 33 -5.77 -10.61 0.75
N HIS A 34 -6.69 -10.44 1.69
CA HIS A 34 -8.12 -10.36 1.36
C HIS A 34 -8.42 -9.12 0.50
N VAL A 35 -7.86 -7.98 0.86
CA VAL A 35 -8.02 -6.75 0.06
C VAL A 35 -7.47 -6.94 -1.34
N ILE A 36 -6.31 -7.58 -1.46
CA ILE A 36 -5.69 -7.84 -2.76
C ILE A 36 -6.62 -8.70 -3.62
N ASP A 37 -7.20 -9.76 -3.06
CA ASP A 37 -8.15 -10.60 -3.78
C ASP A 37 -9.36 -9.80 -4.26
N GLU A 38 -9.89 -8.93 -3.41
CA GLU A 38 -11.08 -8.15 -3.76
C GLU A 38 -10.79 -7.14 -4.86
N VAL A 39 -9.65 -6.45 -4.80
CA VAL A 39 -9.33 -5.48 -5.86
C VAL A 39 -8.97 -6.16 -7.17
N GLU A 40 -8.42 -7.36 -7.11
CA GLU A 40 -8.15 -8.14 -8.31
C GLU A 40 -9.46 -8.47 -9.04
N LYS A 41 -10.50 -8.82 -8.31
CA LYS A 41 -11.82 -9.07 -8.88
C LYS A 41 -12.41 -7.85 -9.56
N LEU A 42 -12.01 -6.67 -9.12
CA LEU A 42 -12.46 -5.40 -9.70
C LEU A 42 -11.65 -4.99 -10.93
N GLY A 43 -10.67 -5.79 -11.32
CA GLY A 43 -9.86 -5.51 -12.50
C GLY A 43 -8.69 -4.58 -12.25
N VAL A 44 -8.30 -4.38 -11.01
CA VAL A 44 -7.13 -3.57 -10.68
C VAL A 44 -5.87 -4.30 -11.14
N VAL A 45 -5.02 -3.61 -11.88
CA VAL A 45 -3.78 -4.18 -12.43
C VAL A 45 -2.61 -3.97 -11.46
N THR A 46 -2.55 -2.81 -10.83
CA THR A 46 -1.49 -2.49 -9.88
C THR A 46 -2.11 -1.81 -8.67
N LEU A 47 -1.74 -2.28 -7.51
CA LEU A 47 -2.18 -1.71 -6.25
C LEU A 47 -1.03 -0.88 -5.66
N TRP A 48 -1.33 0.37 -5.31
CA TRP A 48 -0.34 1.30 -4.77
C TRP A 48 -0.69 1.61 -3.33
N LEU A 49 0.31 1.81 -2.52
CA LEU A 49 0.10 2.30 -1.15
C LEU A 49 1.20 3.27 -0.77
N GLU A 50 0.94 4.00 0.29
CA GLU A 50 1.85 5.00 0.83
C GLU A 50 2.09 4.67 2.30
N VAL A 51 3.34 4.72 2.74
CA VAL A 51 3.70 4.36 4.10
C VAL A 51 4.80 5.28 4.60
N ARG A 52 4.75 5.62 5.89
CA ARG A 52 5.82 6.40 6.52
C ARG A 52 7.12 5.61 6.53
N ALA A 53 8.23 6.27 6.22
CA ALA A 53 9.54 5.61 6.21
C ALA A 53 9.89 5.00 7.55
N SER A 54 9.41 5.59 8.65
CA SER A 54 9.68 5.08 9.99
C SER A 54 8.88 3.83 10.34
N ASN A 55 7.84 3.51 9.57
CA ASN A 55 6.99 2.37 9.88
C ASN A 55 7.56 1.07 9.31
N VAL A 56 8.65 0.63 9.93
CA VAL A 56 9.43 -0.53 9.48
C VAL A 56 8.58 -1.80 9.47
N ALA A 57 7.73 -1.97 10.48
CA ALA A 57 6.87 -3.16 10.58
C ALA A 57 5.87 -3.24 9.42
N ALA A 58 5.26 -2.10 9.06
CA ALA A 58 4.33 -2.07 7.94
C ALA A 58 5.05 -2.33 6.63
N ILE A 59 6.21 -1.73 6.42
CA ILE A 59 7.00 -1.93 5.21
C ILE A 59 7.34 -3.41 5.06
N ALA A 60 7.79 -4.05 6.14
CA ALA A 60 8.13 -5.47 6.11
C ALA A 60 6.90 -6.32 5.77
N LEU A 61 5.74 -5.97 6.32
CA LEU A 61 4.49 -6.65 5.99
C LEU A 61 4.16 -6.54 4.52
N TYR A 62 4.22 -5.33 3.97
CA TYR A 62 3.89 -5.12 2.56
C TYR A 62 4.87 -5.85 1.65
N GLU A 63 6.15 -5.82 1.97
CA GLU A 63 7.15 -6.55 1.21
C GLU A 63 6.90 -8.06 1.25
N SER A 64 6.45 -8.57 2.40
CA SER A 64 6.19 -9.99 2.57
C SER A 64 5.07 -10.50 1.68
N VAL A 65 4.14 -9.63 1.27
CA VAL A 65 3.06 -10.01 0.36
C VAL A 65 3.36 -9.64 -1.10
N GLY A 66 4.50 -9.01 -1.37
CA GLY A 66 4.96 -8.78 -2.73
C GLY A 66 5.03 -7.34 -3.18
N PHE A 67 4.74 -6.37 -2.31
CA PHE A 67 4.90 -4.97 -2.67
C PHE A 67 6.38 -4.62 -2.82
N ASN A 68 6.67 -3.74 -3.75
CA ASN A 68 8.01 -3.22 -4.00
C ASN A 68 8.03 -1.71 -3.86
N GLU A 69 9.13 -1.16 -3.41
CA GLU A 69 9.30 0.28 -3.35
C GLU A 69 9.33 0.83 -4.78
N ALA A 70 8.47 1.79 -5.05
CA ALA A 70 8.40 2.44 -6.36
C ALA A 70 9.07 3.80 -6.35
N THR A 71 8.79 4.61 -5.33
CA THR A 71 9.41 5.92 -5.22
C THR A 71 9.36 6.40 -3.77
N ILE A 72 10.07 7.48 -3.49
CA ILE A 72 10.12 8.09 -2.17
C ILE A 72 9.69 9.55 -2.33
N ARG A 73 8.77 9.99 -1.47
CA ARG A 73 8.39 11.40 -1.36
C ARG A 73 9.11 11.98 -0.16
N ARG A 74 10.06 12.83 -0.40
CA ARG A 74 10.90 13.40 0.64
C ARG A 74 10.14 14.40 1.48
N ASN A 75 10.37 14.36 2.80
CA ASN A 75 9.82 15.33 3.75
C ASN A 75 8.31 15.47 3.64
N TYR A 76 7.61 14.36 3.50
CA TYR A 76 6.20 14.35 3.18
C TYR A 76 5.32 14.40 4.43
N TYR A 77 5.63 13.58 5.44
CA TYR A 77 4.83 13.51 6.66
C TYR A 77 5.41 14.39 7.76
N PRO A 78 4.57 15.16 8.47
CA PRO A 78 5.05 15.92 9.63
C PRO A 78 5.36 14.97 10.78
N THR A 79 6.40 15.33 11.56
CA THR A 79 6.77 14.64 12.78
C THR A 79 6.90 15.68 13.90
N THR A 80 7.17 15.22 15.13
CA THR A 80 7.29 16.13 16.27
C THR A 80 8.43 17.13 16.11
N ASP A 81 9.51 16.73 15.48
CA ASP A 81 10.70 17.57 15.37
C ASP A 81 11.14 17.79 13.94
N GLY A 82 10.23 17.62 12.99
CA GLY A 82 10.55 17.85 11.57
C GLY A 82 9.59 17.15 10.65
N ARG A 83 10.12 16.50 9.64
CA ARG A 83 9.34 15.78 8.65
C ARG A 83 10.04 14.48 8.31
N GLU A 84 9.28 13.49 7.87
CA GLU A 84 9.86 12.23 7.40
C GLU A 84 9.36 11.90 6.01
N ASP A 85 10.06 11.01 5.33
CA ASP A 85 9.73 10.61 3.98
C ASP A 85 8.51 9.68 3.96
N ALA A 86 7.81 9.69 2.84
CA ALA A 86 6.82 8.68 2.51
C ALA A 86 7.40 7.75 1.46
N ILE A 87 7.15 6.47 1.63
CA ILE A 87 7.54 5.46 0.64
C ILE A 87 6.29 5.03 -0.10
N ILE A 88 6.33 5.14 -1.42
CA ILE A 88 5.25 4.66 -2.29
C ILE A 88 5.62 3.26 -2.73
N MET A 89 4.76 2.31 -2.45
CA MET A 89 4.98 0.91 -2.80
C MET A 89 3.93 0.44 -3.79
N ALA A 90 4.30 -0.51 -4.61
CA ALA A 90 3.42 -1.02 -5.66
C ALA A 90 3.42 -2.54 -5.67
N LEU A 91 2.25 -3.10 -5.92
CA LEU A 91 2.06 -4.53 -6.10
C LEU A 91 1.41 -4.79 -7.45
N PRO A 92 2.11 -5.38 -8.41
CA PRO A 92 1.45 -5.84 -9.64
C PRO A 92 0.50 -6.98 -9.29
N ILE A 93 -0.76 -6.85 -9.67
CA ILE A 93 -1.78 -7.84 -9.33
C ILE A 93 -2.05 -8.77 -10.50
N SER A 94 -2.17 -8.18 -11.70
CA SER A 94 -2.38 -9.00 -12.88
C SER A 94 -1.55 -8.46 -14.04
N MET A 95 -1.24 -9.32 -14.95
CA MET A 95 -0.40 -8.98 -16.10
C MET A 95 -1.18 -8.84 -17.37
#